data_859229f6d278b56632f62adaaee28c28
#
_entry.id   859229f6d278b56632f62adaaee28c28
#
_cell.length_a   1.000
_cell.length_b   1.000
_cell.length_c   1.000
_cell.angle_alpha   90.00
_cell.angle_beta   90.00
_cell.angle_gamma   90.00
#
_symmetry.space_group_name_H-M   'P 1'
#
loop_
_entity.id
_entity.type
_entity.pdbx_description
1 polymer ?
#
loop_
_entity_poly.entity_id
_entity_poly.type
_entity_poly.pdbx_seq_one_letter_code
_entity_poly.pdbx_strand_id
1 'polypeptide(L)'
;MTPAWKMRFEHDRGTGFAQARQRGGGRAQAGGLTDSAGFFSWQLPTGEVVCDEQTLRLHGLPEDAEPSFEDFLSAVPPEDVDDLLVTLNPLLGRVGDYLFEYRVGWPDGSVHSLEARARVIAGPEGEPQHIMGILADVTQRRAAEEAAHSKAESAARMQSLTTALAAASTIAEVREATQVALAALGADVVTVLESGSGPVEVALSCSASPTALTAPRGRVFPAAGGPMRTALAENAALFFPDLAALERDYPQAVGTVRDSGLKAAAFLPLTGVGRMRGVCLIGFTRPVAFAEPDRAMLVLAAGTIGQAVQRAKVHDTEHGIAVALQEGMLPRGLKFGPGLTAARRYDAATTGIQVGGDWYDSIPLPDGSTVLIIGDVEGHNAHAAGMMYRLRMTVRAYATDGHPVPEVLRRANESMLEMNEDAEQPLFATCLAVHVDPRARLITASRAGHIPPFLAAPGAGAVVPHNDVGVPLGIEPAARYPVWQTPYEPGTVLLLCTDGLLECLDNNLDSGIERSVAVLDQALTDPGDLRCAKGVDVEALADRLLNANRPSGLWKDDVALLLAELR
;
A
#
# COMPACT_ATOMS: atom_id res chain seq x y z
N MET A 1 -45.32 51.85 21.86
CA MET A 1 -45.51 50.46 21.34
C MET A 1 -44.16 49.93 20.89
N THR A 2 -43.66 48.89 21.51
CA THR A 2 -42.41 48.28 21.12
C THR A 2 -42.65 47.61 19.77
N PRO A 3 -41.82 47.86 18.71
CA PRO A 3 -42.03 47.25 17.40
C PRO A 3 -42.00 45.72 17.50
N ALA A 4 -42.83 45.03 16.70
CA ALA A 4 -43.01 43.58 16.76
C ALA A 4 -41.70 42.78 16.59
N TRP A 5 -40.71 43.32 15.85
CA TRP A 5 -39.39 42.76 15.68
C TRP A 5 -38.56 42.74 16.98
N LYS A 6 -38.72 43.75 17.89
CA LYS A 6 -38.03 43.75 19.18
C LYS A 6 -38.55 42.66 20.13
N MET A 7 -39.80 42.27 20.03
CA MET A 7 -40.39 41.19 20.83
C MET A 7 -39.88 39.80 20.41
N ARG A 8 -39.51 39.58 19.13
CA ARG A 8 -38.89 38.30 18.67
C ARG A 8 -37.48 38.11 19.22
N PHE A 9 -36.69 39.18 19.35
CA PHE A 9 -35.32 39.10 19.92
C PHE A 9 -35.29 38.95 21.45
N GLU A 10 -36.33 39.31 22.18
CA GLU A 10 -36.38 39.17 23.64
C GLU A 10 -36.78 37.76 24.12
N HIS A 11 -37.39 36.95 23.25
CA HIS A 11 -37.87 35.61 23.64
C HIS A 11 -36.79 34.51 23.56
N ASP A 12 -35.66 34.77 22.89
CA ASP A 12 -34.63 33.75 22.63
C ASP A 12 -33.32 33.93 23.42
N ARG A 13 -33.39 34.55 24.61
CA ARG A 13 -32.23 34.69 25.53
C ARG A 13 -31.83 33.40 26.26
N GLY A 14 -32.13 32.25 25.70
CA GLY A 14 -31.77 30.96 26.28
C GLY A 14 -31.16 30.03 25.26
N THR A 15 -29.86 29.81 25.38
CA THR A 15 -29.03 28.79 24.75
C THR A 15 -28.40 29.11 23.38
N GLY A 16 -27.08 29.21 23.38
CA GLY A 16 -26.26 28.96 22.18
C GLY A 16 -25.32 30.12 21.77
N PHE A 17 -24.16 30.22 22.39
CA PHE A 17 -23.07 31.06 21.90
C PHE A 17 -22.52 30.50 20.56
N ALA A 18 -22.90 31.13 19.44
CA ALA A 18 -22.17 31.00 18.18
C ALA A 18 -21.18 32.17 18.08
N GLN A 19 -19.90 31.87 18.02
CA GLN A 19 -18.79 32.83 17.93
C GLN A 19 -18.79 33.52 16.57
N ALA A 20 -19.20 34.78 16.52
CA ALA A 20 -18.87 35.67 15.41
C ALA A 20 -17.35 35.90 15.41
N ARG A 21 -16.66 35.42 14.37
CA ARG A 21 -15.21 35.61 14.19
C ARG A 21 -14.90 37.09 13.94
N GLN A 22 -14.35 37.80 14.92
CA GLN A 22 -13.64 39.07 14.71
C GLN A 22 -12.37 38.76 13.87
N ARG A 23 -12.36 39.10 12.59
CA ARG A 23 -11.14 39.16 11.79
C ARG A 23 -10.54 40.56 11.93
N GLY A 24 -9.34 40.62 12.50
CA GLY A 24 -8.53 41.83 12.64
C GLY A 24 -8.21 42.46 11.28
N GLY A 25 -8.11 43.80 11.30
CA GLY A 25 -8.00 44.65 10.14
C GLY A 25 -6.78 44.37 9.25
N GLY A 26 -7.04 43.94 8.03
CA GLY A 26 -6.13 43.99 6.88
C GLY A 26 -6.65 45.08 5.93
N ARG A 27 -5.77 46.04 5.60
CA ARG A 27 -6.03 47.07 4.60
C ARG A 27 -6.34 46.39 3.25
N ALA A 28 -7.63 46.36 2.88
CA ALA A 28 -8.03 45.98 1.52
C ALA A 28 -7.97 47.24 0.65
N GLN A 29 -7.23 47.13 -0.47
CA GLN A 29 -7.20 48.10 -1.55
C GLN A 29 -8.60 48.31 -2.11
N ALA A 30 -9.10 49.54 -2.02
CA ALA A 30 -10.32 50.00 -2.67
C ALA A 30 -10.04 50.12 -4.19
N GLY A 31 -10.42 49.12 -4.93
CA GLY A 31 -10.40 49.12 -6.39
C GLY A 31 -11.54 48.25 -6.94
N GLY A 32 -12.60 48.88 -7.48
CA GLY A 32 -13.55 48.23 -8.37
C GLY A 32 -14.89 47.74 -7.78
N LEU A 33 -15.42 48.39 -6.73
CA LEU A 33 -16.69 47.99 -6.09
C LEU A 33 -17.84 49.02 -6.20
N THR A 34 -17.74 50.01 -7.08
CA THR A 34 -18.67 51.17 -7.01
C THR A 34 -19.96 51.07 -7.83
N ASP A 35 -20.10 50.08 -8.75
CA ASP A 35 -21.32 50.00 -9.60
C ASP A 35 -22.32 48.87 -9.23
N SER A 36 -22.06 48.10 -8.19
CA SER A 36 -22.90 46.94 -7.83
C SER A 36 -23.22 46.79 -6.36
N ALA A 37 -22.82 47.75 -5.51
CA ALA A 37 -23.09 47.70 -4.08
C ALA A 37 -24.27 48.61 -3.70
N GLY A 38 -25.22 48.10 -2.92
CA GLY A 38 -26.29 48.86 -2.34
C GLY A 38 -25.90 49.45 -0.97
N PHE A 39 -26.44 50.59 -0.63
CA PHE A 39 -26.25 51.24 0.67
C PHE A 39 -27.52 51.16 1.51
N PHE A 40 -27.36 50.91 2.81
CA PHE A 40 -28.47 50.98 3.78
C PHE A 40 -28.08 51.66 5.09
N SER A 41 -29.06 52.28 5.74
CA SER A 41 -28.95 52.83 7.07
C SER A 41 -30.20 52.48 7.85
N TRP A 42 -30.05 51.91 9.04
CA TRP A 42 -31.14 51.49 9.92
C TRP A 42 -31.05 52.23 11.26
N GLN A 43 -32.09 52.99 11.59
CA GLN A 43 -32.19 53.67 12.88
C GLN A 43 -32.83 52.74 13.90
N LEU A 44 -32.06 52.29 14.88
CA LEU A 44 -32.53 51.30 15.87
C LEU A 44 -33.65 51.83 16.79
N PRO A 45 -33.66 53.11 17.25
CA PRO A 45 -34.74 53.62 18.11
C PRO A 45 -36.10 53.74 17.41
N THR A 46 -36.12 54.12 16.15
CA THR A 46 -37.34 54.33 15.36
C THR A 46 -37.74 53.12 14.55
N GLY A 47 -36.77 52.24 14.22
CA GLY A 47 -36.96 51.14 13.28
C GLY A 47 -36.94 51.57 11.81
N GLU A 48 -36.65 52.83 11.51
CA GLU A 48 -36.62 53.38 10.15
C GLU A 48 -35.43 52.84 9.38
N VAL A 49 -35.69 52.36 8.16
CA VAL A 49 -34.66 51.93 7.23
C VAL A 49 -34.64 52.85 6.03
N VAL A 50 -33.48 53.39 5.72
CA VAL A 50 -33.21 54.21 4.53
C VAL A 50 -32.19 53.43 3.67
N CYS A 51 -32.49 53.24 2.41
CA CYS A 51 -31.58 52.53 1.48
C CYS A 51 -31.66 53.14 0.09
N ASP A 52 -30.68 52.81 -0.74
CA ASP A 52 -30.67 53.19 -2.17
C ASP A 52 -31.43 52.16 -3.02
N GLU A 53 -31.68 52.53 -4.28
CA GLU A 53 -32.36 51.69 -5.26
C GLU A 53 -31.63 50.34 -5.51
N GLN A 54 -30.31 50.35 -5.36
CA GLN A 54 -29.49 49.14 -5.53
C GLN A 54 -29.76 48.13 -4.39
N THR A 55 -29.92 48.58 -3.14
CA THR A 55 -30.30 47.73 -2.01
C THR A 55 -31.66 47.07 -2.25
N LEU A 56 -32.63 47.82 -2.76
CA LEU A 56 -33.95 47.26 -3.14
C LEU A 56 -33.84 46.19 -4.20
N ARG A 57 -33.07 46.46 -5.27
CA ARG A 57 -32.83 45.50 -6.34
C ARG A 57 -32.16 44.23 -5.82
N LEU A 58 -31.16 44.37 -4.95
CA LEU A 58 -30.48 43.22 -4.37
C LEU A 58 -31.39 42.31 -3.55
N HIS A 59 -32.46 42.85 -2.98
CA HIS A 59 -33.48 42.06 -2.27
C HIS A 59 -34.67 41.64 -3.14
N GLY A 60 -34.67 41.98 -4.43
CA GLY A 60 -35.79 41.70 -5.34
C GLY A 60 -37.05 42.53 -5.04
N LEU A 61 -36.89 43.68 -4.39
CA LEU A 61 -37.95 44.61 -4.06
C LEU A 61 -38.12 45.68 -5.14
N PRO A 62 -39.32 46.28 -5.30
CA PRO A 62 -39.56 47.38 -6.25
C PRO A 62 -38.66 48.59 -5.93
N GLU A 63 -38.18 49.28 -6.97
CA GLU A 63 -37.25 50.43 -6.82
C GLU A 63 -37.85 51.65 -6.12
N ASP A 64 -39.19 51.75 -6.14
CA ASP A 64 -39.98 52.82 -5.49
C ASP A 64 -40.54 52.44 -4.10
N ALA A 65 -40.10 51.29 -3.57
CA ALA A 65 -40.58 50.84 -2.26
C ALA A 65 -39.97 51.69 -1.12
N GLU A 66 -40.74 51.92 -0.08
CA GLU A 66 -40.28 52.41 1.24
C GLU A 66 -40.26 51.22 2.23
N PRO A 67 -39.18 50.38 2.21
CA PRO A 67 -39.19 49.13 2.89
C PRO A 67 -39.02 49.27 4.41
N SER A 68 -39.74 48.45 5.13
CA SER A 68 -39.49 48.18 6.55
C SER A 68 -38.45 47.07 6.73
N PHE A 69 -37.95 46.89 7.93
CA PHE A 69 -37.07 45.73 8.24
C PHE A 69 -37.77 44.37 7.98
N GLU A 70 -39.09 44.30 8.17
CA GLU A 70 -39.89 43.09 7.94
C GLU A 70 -39.95 42.76 6.45
N ASP A 71 -39.94 43.75 5.54
CA ASP A 71 -39.91 43.53 4.09
C ASP A 71 -38.59 42.89 3.65
N PHE A 72 -37.45 43.31 4.24
CA PHE A 72 -36.15 42.66 3.99
C PHE A 72 -36.11 41.24 4.52
N LEU A 73 -36.69 40.99 5.73
CA LEU A 73 -36.78 39.62 6.25
C LEU A 73 -37.67 38.73 5.41
N SER A 74 -38.73 39.27 4.79
CA SER A 74 -39.61 38.51 3.93
C SER A 74 -38.96 38.04 2.63
N ALA A 75 -37.90 38.70 2.20
CA ALA A 75 -37.08 38.31 1.06
C ALA A 75 -36.09 37.17 1.39
N VAL A 76 -35.86 36.86 2.68
CA VAL A 76 -35.00 35.76 3.11
C VAL A 76 -35.78 34.45 3.06
N PRO A 77 -35.21 33.34 2.53
CA PRO A 77 -35.84 32.03 2.58
C PRO A 77 -36.27 31.66 4.01
N PRO A 78 -37.49 31.10 4.20
CA PRO A 78 -38.01 30.81 5.54
C PRO A 78 -37.09 29.97 6.43
N GLU A 79 -36.34 29.05 5.83
CA GLU A 79 -35.37 28.20 6.52
C GLU A 79 -34.15 28.96 7.03
N ASP A 80 -33.81 30.13 6.50
CA ASP A 80 -32.63 30.93 6.88
C ASP A 80 -32.93 32.09 7.82
N VAL A 81 -34.20 32.40 8.05
CA VAL A 81 -34.63 33.58 8.84
C VAL A 81 -34.10 33.49 10.27
N ASP A 82 -34.21 32.33 10.92
CA ASP A 82 -33.77 32.13 12.31
C ASP A 82 -32.25 32.33 12.45
N ASP A 83 -31.47 31.77 11.50
CA ASP A 83 -30.00 31.89 11.49
C ASP A 83 -29.56 33.33 11.22
N LEU A 84 -30.27 34.07 10.36
CA LEU A 84 -30.02 35.49 10.12
C LEU A 84 -30.32 36.31 11.36
N LEU A 85 -31.45 36.08 12.06
CA LEU A 85 -31.80 36.76 13.29
C LEU A 85 -30.76 36.53 14.40
N VAL A 86 -30.25 35.30 14.53
CA VAL A 86 -29.15 35.00 15.46
C VAL A 86 -27.89 35.79 15.10
N THR A 87 -27.58 35.92 13.80
CA THR A 87 -26.42 36.68 13.29
C THR A 87 -26.58 38.19 13.55
N LEU A 88 -27.78 38.73 13.41
CA LEU A 88 -28.07 40.17 13.63
C LEU A 88 -28.13 40.58 15.10
N ASN A 89 -28.43 39.66 16.01
CA ASN A 89 -28.60 39.96 17.44
C ASN A 89 -27.40 40.70 18.07
N PRO A 90 -26.13 40.36 17.82
CA PRO A 90 -24.98 41.11 18.33
C PRO A 90 -24.90 42.57 17.85
N LEU A 91 -25.44 42.87 16.65
CA LEU A 91 -25.46 44.24 16.11
C LEU A 91 -26.34 45.16 16.92
N LEU A 92 -27.40 44.63 17.53
CA LEU A 92 -28.34 45.39 18.36
C LEU A 92 -27.78 45.71 19.74
N GLY A 93 -26.73 45.05 20.17
CA GLY A 93 -26.15 45.16 21.52
C GLY A 93 -24.77 45.77 21.62
N ARG A 94 -24.03 45.92 20.50
CA ARG A 94 -22.63 46.37 20.52
C ARG A 94 -22.28 47.28 19.35
N VAL A 95 -21.56 48.35 19.62
CA VAL A 95 -20.96 49.24 18.63
C VAL A 95 -19.76 48.53 17.99
N GLY A 96 -19.60 48.59 16.65
CA GLY A 96 -18.50 47.97 15.95
C GLY A 96 -18.75 47.71 14.49
N ASP A 97 -17.77 47.08 13.83
CA ASP A 97 -17.84 46.66 12.44
C ASP A 97 -18.25 45.19 12.34
N TYR A 98 -19.18 44.88 11.46
CA TYR A 98 -19.72 43.54 11.25
C TYR A 98 -19.70 43.15 9.78
N LEU A 99 -19.44 41.89 9.54
CA LEU A 99 -19.50 41.27 8.21
C LEU A 99 -20.34 39.99 8.34
N PHE A 100 -21.39 39.90 7.55
CA PHE A 100 -22.20 38.69 7.51
C PHE A 100 -22.77 38.47 6.11
N GLU A 101 -23.14 37.23 5.83
CA GLU A 101 -23.74 36.83 4.58
C GLU A 101 -25.09 36.18 4.85
N TYR A 102 -26.05 36.36 3.94
CA TYR A 102 -27.37 35.75 4.00
C TYR A 102 -27.94 35.55 2.58
N ARG A 103 -28.92 34.68 2.45
CA ARG A 103 -29.59 34.43 1.18
C ARG A 103 -30.86 35.23 1.05
N VAL A 104 -31.20 35.61 -0.18
CA VAL A 104 -32.48 36.26 -0.52
C VAL A 104 -33.11 35.54 -1.70
N GLY A 105 -34.43 35.39 -1.68
CA GLY A 105 -35.21 34.82 -2.79
C GLY A 105 -35.81 35.94 -3.64
N TRP A 106 -35.50 35.93 -4.93
CA TRP A 106 -36.13 36.91 -5.85
C TRP A 106 -37.47 36.43 -6.35
N PRO A 107 -38.34 37.36 -6.87
CA PRO A 107 -39.65 37.02 -7.38
C PRO A 107 -39.68 36.02 -8.53
N ASP A 108 -38.57 35.86 -9.28
CA ASP A 108 -38.41 34.89 -10.34
C ASP A 108 -38.08 33.48 -9.80
N GLY A 109 -37.94 33.31 -8.50
CA GLY A 109 -37.61 32.05 -7.85
C GLY A 109 -36.10 31.80 -7.71
N SER A 110 -35.23 32.68 -8.21
CA SER A 110 -33.78 32.57 -7.99
C SER A 110 -33.41 32.94 -6.56
N VAL A 111 -32.32 32.32 -6.05
CA VAL A 111 -31.77 32.60 -4.73
C VAL A 111 -30.40 33.25 -4.90
N HIS A 112 -30.22 34.39 -4.28
CA HIS A 112 -28.99 35.19 -4.29
C HIS A 112 -28.35 35.24 -2.92
N SER A 113 -27.02 35.20 -2.87
CA SER A 113 -26.23 35.37 -1.63
C SER A 113 -25.74 36.81 -1.53
N LEU A 114 -26.12 37.50 -0.46
CA LEU A 114 -25.70 38.88 -0.19
C LEU A 114 -24.67 38.91 0.93
N GLU A 115 -23.59 39.70 0.74
CA GLU A 115 -22.62 40.05 1.78
C GLU A 115 -22.93 41.44 2.29
N ALA A 116 -23.19 41.57 3.60
CA ALA A 116 -23.41 42.84 4.30
C ALA A 116 -22.16 43.22 5.09
N ARG A 117 -21.65 44.42 4.84
CA ARG A 117 -20.61 45.06 5.64
C ARG A 117 -21.27 46.22 6.37
N ALA A 118 -21.47 46.06 7.66
CA ALA A 118 -22.24 47.02 8.48
C ALA A 118 -21.38 47.58 9.62
N ARG A 119 -21.60 48.82 9.95
CA ARG A 119 -21.07 49.48 11.14
C ARG A 119 -22.20 49.94 12.05
N VAL A 120 -22.12 49.53 13.29
CA VAL A 120 -23.00 50.00 14.34
C VAL A 120 -22.38 51.21 15.02
N ILE A 121 -23.11 52.34 15.03
CA ILE A 121 -22.66 53.63 15.54
C ILE A 121 -23.36 53.90 16.86
N ALA A 122 -22.60 54.44 17.82
CA ALA A 122 -23.11 54.80 19.14
C ALA A 122 -23.91 56.10 19.12
N GLY A 123 -24.94 56.18 19.96
CA GLY A 123 -25.59 57.40 20.37
C GLY A 123 -24.82 58.19 21.43
N PRO A 124 -25.37 59.30 21.92
CA PRO A 124 -24.70 60.17 22.87
C PRO A 124 -24.35 59.51 24.22
N GLU A 125 -25.08 58.46 24.62
CA GLU A 125 -24.90 57.75 25.89
C GLU A 125 -24.07 56.44 25.68
N GLY A 126 -23.56 56.20 24.43
CA GLY A 126 -22.74 55.02 24.09
C GLY A 126 -23.54 53.77 23.67
N GLU A 127 -24.85 53.87 23.63
CA GLU A 127 -25.76 52.82 23.17
C GLU A 127 -25.75 52.67 21.62
N PRO A 128 -25.96 51.49 21.02
CA PRO A 128 -26.17 51.33 19.60
C PRO A 128 -27.37 52.14 19.11
N GLN A 129 -27.14 53.04 18.16
CA GLN A 129 -28.18 53.94 17.64
C GLN A 129 -28.47 53.77 16.16
N HIS A 130 -27.42 53.61 15.37
CA HIS A 130 -27.53 53.44 13.92
C HIS A 130 -26.71 52.23 13.43
N ILE A 131 -27.26 51.51 12.46
CA ILE A 131 -26.53 50.54 11.68
C ILE A 131 -26.46 51.06 10.24
N MET A 132 -25.29 51.27 9.70
CA MET A 132 -25.12 51.65 8.31
C MET A 132 -24.14 50.68 7.63
N GLY A 133 -24.37 50.41 6.34
CA GLY A 133 -23.52 49.47 5.63
C GLY A 133 -23.74 49.44 4.14
N ILE A 134 -23.00 48.56 3.54
CA ILE A 134 -23.10 48.24 2.11
C ILE A 134 -23.45 46.78 1.94
N LEU A 135 -24.16 46.49 0.89
CA LEU A 135 -24.56 45.14 0.44
C LEU A 135 -23.99 44.86 -0.93
N ALA A 136 -23.49 43.65 -1.15
CA ALA A 136 -23.04 43.18 -2.44
C ALA A 136 -23.58 41.79 -2.74
N ASP A 137 -23.98 41.55 -3.98
CA ASP A 137 -24.28 40.21 -4.47
C ASP A 137 -22.99 39.40 -4.65
N VAL A 138 -22.86 38.32 -3.89
CA VAL A 138 -21.69 37.42 -3.92
C VAL A 138 -22.02 36.04 -4.48
N THR A 139 -23.20 35.87 -5.08
CA THR A 139 -23.69 34.58 -5.59
C THR A 139 -22.70 33.93 -6.54
N GLN A 140 -22.21 34.69 -7.54
CA GLN A 140 -21.24 34.15 -8.51
C GLN A 140 -19.88 33.82 -7.84
N ARG A 141 -19.43 34.68 -6.92
CA ARG A 141 -18.20 34.44 -6.15
C ARG A 141 -18.30 33.16 -5.34
N ARG A 142 -19.40 33.00 -4.58
CA ARG A 142 -19.68 31.79 -3.80
C ARG A 142 -19.74 30.52 -4.65
N ALA A 143 -20.48 30.55 -5.73
CA ALA A 143 -20.55 29.43 -6.66
C ALA A 143 -19.16 29.04 -7.22
N ALA A 144 -18.35 30.06 -7.55
CA ALA A 144 -16.98 29.83 -8.03
C ALA A 144 -16.05 29.27 -6.93
N GLU A 145 -16.15 29.76 -5.71
CA GLU A 145 -15.38 29.26 -4.55
C GLU A 145 -15.77 27.82 -4.21
N GLU A 146 -17.06 27.49 -4.19
CA GLU A 146 -17.56 26.12 -3.98
C GLU A 146 -17.12 25.17 -5.09
N ALA A 147 -17.22 25.60 -6.34
CA ALA A 147 -16.74 24.81 -7.48
C ALA A 147 -15.23 24.60 -7.44
N ALA A 148 -14.45 25.62 -7.06
CA ALA A 148 -12.99 25.50 -6.90
C ALA A 148 -12.64 24.55 -5.74
N HIS A 149 -13.33 24.64 -4.62
CA HIS A 149 -13.14 23.77 -3.47
C HIS A 149 -13.44 22.30 -3.83
N SER A 150 -14.57 22.04 -4.45
CA SER A 150 -14.95 20.70 -4.93
C SER A 150 -13.93 20.12 -5.92
N LYS A 151 -13.43 20.95 -6.87
CA LYS A 151 -12.36 20.53 -7.79
C LYS A 151 -11.06 20.20 -7.07
N ALA A 152 -10.66 21.03 -6.10
CA ALA A 152 -9.45 20.81 -5.31
C ALA A 152 -9.52 19.51 -4.49
N GLU A 153 -10.66 19.24 -3.85
CA GLU A 153 -10.89 18.00 -3.13
C GLU A 153 -10.85 16.77 -4.04
N SER A 154 -11.48 16.85 -5.22
CA SER A 154 -11.46 15.77 -6.21
C SER A 154 -10.04 15.51 -6.74
N ALA A 155 -9.27 16.56 -7.01
CA ALA A 155 -7.88 16.45 -7.42
C ALA A 155 -7.00 15.84 -6.33
N ALA A 156 -7.17 16.24 -5.06
CA ALA A 156 -6.42 15.68 -3.94
C ALA A 156 -6.71 14.18 -3.74
N ARG A 157 -7.98 13.78 -3.85
CA ARG A 157 -8.40 12.36 -3.79
C ARG A 157 -7.75 11.54 -4.91
N MET A 158 -7.75 12.05 -6.14
CA MET A 158 -7.15 11.38 -7.29
C MET A 158 -5.62 11.28 -7.15
N GLN A 159 -4.96 12.33 -6.66
CA GLN A 159 -3.53 12.32 -6.41
C GLN A 159 -3.13 11.27 -5.37
N SER A 160 -3.89 11.17 -4.27
CA SER A 160 -3.67 10.15 -3.22
C SER A 160 -3.80 8.73 -3.79
N LEU A 161 -4.84 8.46 -4.59
CA LEU A 161 -5.03 7.18 -5.28
C LEU A 161 -3.86 6.86 -6.20
N THR A 162 -3.46 7.81 -7.04
CA THR A 162 -2.37 7.62 -8.00
C THR A 162 -1.05 7.32 -7.29
N THR A 163 -0.74 8.04 -6.20
CA THR A 163 0.47 7.82 -5.40
C THR A 163 0.47 6.44 -4.76
N ALA A 164 -0.63 6.03 -4.14
CA ALA A 164 -0.74 4.71 -3.52
C ALA A 164 -0.61 3.57 -4.53
N LEU A 165 -1.27 3.69 -5.69
CA LEU A 165 -1.17 2.70 -6.76
C LEU A 165 0.19 2.68 -7.46
N ALA A 166 0.91 3.81 -7.51
CA ALA A 166 2.25 3.87 -8.07
C ALA A 166 3.28 3.13 -7.22
N ALA A 167 3.10 3.14 -5.90
CA ALA A 167 3.96 2.43 -4.95
C ALA A 167 3.68 0.91 -4.90
N ALA A 168 2.50 0.48 -5.34
CA ALA A 168 2.09 -0.93 -5.30
C ALA A 168 2.78 -1.74 -6.41
N SER A 169 3.48 -2.80 -6.02
CA SER A 169 4.22 -3.73 -6.89
C SER A 169 3.50 -5.06 -7.11
N THR A 170 2.69 -5.51 -6.16
CA THR A 170 1.97 -6.78 -6.19
C THR A 170 0.45 -6.59 -6.32
N ILE A 171 -0.26 -7.61 -6.79
CA ILE A 171 -1.74 -7.59 -6.85
C ILE A 171 -2.35 -7.42 -5.45
N ALA A 172 -1.72 -7.91 -4.41
CA ALA A 172 -2.17 -7.74 -3.03
C ALA A 172 -2.11 -6.27 -2.59
N GLU A 173 -1.00 -5.59 -2.86
CA GLU A 173 -0.81 -4.16 -2.57
C GLU A 173 -1.75 -3.28 -3.41
N VAL A 174 -1.93 -3.57 -4.71
CA VAL A 174 -2.89 -2.89 -5.57
C VAL A 174 -4.32 -3.03 -5.04
N ARG A 175 -4.66 -4.20 -4.51
CA ARG A 175 -5.97 -4.44 -3.90
C ARG A 175 -6.17 -3.59 -2.64
N GLU A 176 -5.16 -3.52 -1.77
CA GLU A 176 -5.21 -2.70 -0.55
C GLU A 176 -5.33 -1.21 -0.89
N ALA A 177 -4.49 -0.69 -1.80
CA ALA A 177 -4.57 0.69 -2.27
C ALA A 177 -5.95 1.01 -2.90
N THR A 178 -6.50 0.10 -3.70
CA THR A 178 -7.83 0.25 -4.30
C THR A 178 -8.94 0.22 -3.23
N GLN A 179 -8.81 -0.64 -2.21
CA GLN A 179 -9.75 -0.72 -1.09
C GLN A 179 -9.85 0.61 -0.33
N VAL A 180 -8.71 1.24 -0.04
CA VAL A 180 -8.68 2.57 0.60
C VAL A 180 -9.31 3.64 -0.30
N ALA A 181 -9.10 3.55 -1.60
CA ALA A 181 -9.60 4.51 -2.58
C ALA A 181 -11.12 4.43 -2.82
N LEU A 182 -11.78 3.31 -2.52
CA LEU A 182 -13.23 3.15 -2.70
C LEU A 182 -14.04 4.27 -2.04
N ALA A 183 -13.69 4.64 -0.81
CA ALA A 183 -14.34 5.74 -0.09
C ALA A 183 -14.15 7.08 -0.81
N ALA A 184 -12.95 7.34 -1.35
CA ALA A 184 -12.64 8.57 -2.07
C ALA A 184 -13.40 8.67 -3.41
N LEU A 185 -13.70 7.52 -4.05
CA LEU A 185 -14.49 7.43 -5.27
C LEU A 185 -16.00 7.43 -4.99
N GLY A 186 -16.42 7.37 -3.72
CA GLY A 186 -17.81 7.17 -3.32
C GLY A 186 -18.41 5.85 -3.84
N ALA A 187 -17.54 4.88 -4.16
CA ALA A 187 -17.90 3.59 -4.72
C ALA A 187 -17.90 2.51 -3.64
N ASP A 188 -18.70 1.47 -3.84
CA ASP A 188 -18.80 0.34 -2.92
C ASP A 188 -17.98 -0.86 -3.41
N VAL A 189 -17.82 -1.01 -4.73
CA VAL A 189 -17.09 -2.13 -5.35
C VAL A 189 -16.25 -1.64 -6.51
N VAL A 190 -15.04 -2.16 -6.63
CA VAL A 190 -14.22 -2.12 -7.86
C VAL A 190 -13.86 -3.53 -8.25
N THR A 191 -14.09 -3.88 -9.52
CA THR A 191 -13.67 -5.17 -10.09
C THR A 191 -12.98 -4.94 -11.42
N VAL A 192 -11.74 -5.36 -11.54
CA VAL A 192 -11.00 -5.36 -12.80
C VAL A 192 -11.16 -6.72 -13.47
N LEU A 193 -11.69 -6.70 -14.68
CA LEU A 193 -11.99 -7.84 -15.51
C LEU A 193 -11.10 -7.81 -16.73
N GLU A 194 -10.39 -8.89 -16.99
CA GLU A 194 -9.47 -9.02 -18.12
C GLU A 194 -10.04 -9.92 -19.20
N SER A 195 -9.94 -9.48 -20.44
CA SER A 195 -10.34 -10.24 -21.62
C SER A 195 -9.10 -10.78 -22.32
N GLY A 196 -8.93 -12.11 -22.29
CA GLY A 196 -7.95 -12.82 -23.09
C GLY A 196 -8.53 -13.31 -24.42
N SER A 197 -7.92 -14.36 -24.99
CA SER A 197 -8.45 -15.07 -26.17
C SER A 197 -9.68 -15.94 -25.85
N GLY A 198 -10.12 -15.98 -24.60
CA GLY A 198 -11.21 -16.80 -24.06
C GLY A 198 -12.22 -15.99 -23.24
N PRO A 199 -12.81 -16.60 -22.23
CA PRO A 199 -13.72 -15.93 -21.31
C PRO A 199 -13.02 -14.82 -20.50
N VAL A 200 -13.85 -13.91 -19.93
CA VAL A 200 -13.35 -12.79 -19.13
C VAL A 200 -13.06 -13.26 -17.70
N GLU A 201 -11.88 -12.94 -17.19
CA GLU A 201 -11.43 -13.34 -15.86
C GLU A 201 -11.34 -12.16 -14.90
N VAL A 202 -11.60 -12.41 -13.61
CA VAL A 202 -11.39 -11.43 -12.55
C VAL A 202 -9.91 -11.31 -12.22
N ALA A 203 -9.31 -10.17 -12.54
CA ALA A 203 -7.92 -9.85 -12.17
C ALA A 203 -7.82 -9.29 -10.75
N LEU A 204 -8.79 -8.42 -10.35
CA LEU A 204 -8.87 -7.77 -9.04
C LEU A 204 -10.33 -7.58 -8.67
N SER A 205 -10.67 -7.72 -7.37
CA SER A 205 -11.98 -7.31 -6.86
C SER A 205 -11.87 -6.85 -5.41
N CYS A 206 -12.46 -5.68 -5.12
CA CYS A 206 -12.47 -5.04 -3.79
C CYS A 206 -13.89 -4.57 -3.47
N SER A 207 -14.26 -4.57 -2.19
CA SER A 207 -15.54 -4.01 -1.72
C SER A 207 -15.34 -3.28 -0.40
N ALA A 208 -15.93 -2.08 -0.29
CA ALA A 208 -16.05 -1.33 0.95
C ALA A 208 -17.36 -1.65 1.70
N SER A 209 -18.32 -2.26 1.03
CA SER A 209 -19.64 -2.58 1.59
C SER A 209 -19.74 -4.05 2.00
N PRO A 210 -20.21 -4.36 3.21
CA PRO A 210 -20.44 -5.75 3.63
C PRO A 210 -21.60 -6.41 2.88
N THR A 211 -22.45 -5.63 2.22
CA THR A 211 -23.60 -6.12 1.46
C THR A 211 -23.31 -6.34 -0.02
N ALA A 212 -22.18 -5.82 -0.53
CA ALA A 212 -21.77 -6.01 -1.91
C ALA A 212 -20.79 -7.18 -2.02
N LEU A 213 -21.09 -8.12 -2.90
CA LEU A 213 -20.28 -9.31 -3.13
C LEU A 213 -19.10 -8.99 -4.04
N THR A 214 -17.91 -9.36 -3.59
CA THR A 214 -16.71 -9.38 -4.44
C THR A 214 -16.62 -10.69 -5.22
N ALA A 215 -16.09 -10.62 -6.44
CA ALA A 215 -15.78 -11.83 -7.19
C ALA A 215 -14.39 -12.34 -6.86
N PRO A 216 -14.18 -13.63 -6.55
CA PRO A 216 -12.84 -14.17 -6.31
C PRO A 216 -11.97 -14.05 -7.57
N ARG A 217 -10.66 -13.83 -7.36
CA ARG A 217 -9.67 -13.79 -8.45
C ARG A 217 -9.71 -15.08 -9.25
N GLY A 218 -9.59 -14.99 -10.57
CA GLY A 218 -9.67 -16.14 -11.47
C GLY A 218 -11.09 -16.62 -11.76
N ARG A 219 -12.14 -16.02 -11.16
CA ARG A 219 -13.52 -16.33 -11.56
C ARG A 219 -13.74 -15.91 -13.01
N VAL A 220 -14.33 -16.82 -13.76
CA VAL A 220 -14.57 -16.67 -15.18
C VAL A 220 -16.03 -16.27 -15.41
N PHE A 221 -16.24 -15.24 -16.24
CA PHE A 221 -17.56 -14.84 -16.71
C PHE A 221 -17.74 -15.26 -18.17
N PRO A 222 -18.96 -15.71 -18.57
CA PRO A 222 -19.23 -16.04 -19.96
C PRO A 222 -18.94 -14.86 -20.87
N ALA A 223 -18.24 -15.11 -21.97
CA ALA A 223 -17.89 -14.09 -22.97
C ALA A 223 -19.09 -13.56 -23.77
N ALA A 224 -20.30 -14.10 -23.58
CA ALA A 224 -21.47 -13.83 -24.40
C ALA A 224 -22.33 -12.70 -23.81
N GLY A 225 -22.30 -11.54 -24.49
CA GLY A 225 -23.24 -10.44 -24.26
C GLY A 225 -22.97 -9.58 -23.03
N GLY A 226 -23.73 -8.47 -22.88
CA GLY A 226 -23.74 -7.62 -21.71
C GLY A 226 -22.85 -6.38 -21.79
N PRO A 227 -22.96 -5.47 -20.79
CA PRO A 227 -22.32 -4.14 -20.80
C PRO A 227 -20.81 -4.20 -20.87
N MET A 228 -20.19 -5.22 -20.28
CA MET A 228 -18.76 -5.46 -20.32
C MET A 228 -18.23 -5.60 -21.76
N ARG A 229 -18.92 -6.44 -22.55
CA ARG A 229 -18.51 -6.71 -23.93
C ARG A 229 -18.70 -5.49 -24.81
N THR A 230 -19.81 -4.76 -24.64
CA THR A 230 -20.08 -3.52 -25.35
C THR A 230 -19.03 -2.47 -25.04
N ALA A 231 -18.70 -2.26 -23.75
CA ALA A 231 -17.65 -1.34 -23.33
C ALA A 231 -16.28 -1.67 -23.98
N LEU A 232 -15.92 -2.96 -24.08
CA LEU A 232 -14.70 -3.42 -24.74
C LEU A 232 -14.72 -3.27 -26.26
N ALA A 233 -15.83 -3.62 -26.90
CA ALA A 233 -15.96 -3.63 -28.36
C ALA A 233 -16.01 -2.22 -28.94
N GLU A 234 -16.72 -1.33 -28.26
CA GLU A 234 -16.92 0.07 -28.66
C GLU A 234 -15.88 1.01 -28.06
N ASN A 235 -15.04 0.51 -27.16
CA ASN A 235 -14.10 1.31 -26.38
C ASN A 235 -14.78 2.52 -25.69
N ALA A 236 -15.97 2.30 -25.17
CA ALA A 236 -16.83 3.32 -24.59
C ALA A 236 -17.16 3.03 -23.12
N ALA A 237 -17.10 4.08 -22.30
CA ALA A 237 -17.54 4.00 -20.91
C ALA A 237 -19.07 3.96 -20.84
N LEU A 238 -19.62 2.98 -20.13
CA LEU A 238 -21.05 2.81 -19.94
C LEU A 238 -21.42 3.09 -18.49
N PHE A 239 -22.44 3.93 -18.28
CA PHE A 239 -22.90 4.33 -16.96
C PHE A 239 -24.38 4.01 -16.79
N PHE A 240 -24.71 3.26 -15.75
CA PHE A 240 -26.08 2.88 -15.41
C PHE A 240 -26.42 3.46 -14.03
N PRO A 241 -27.22 4.55 -13.99
CA PRO A 241 -27.56 5.26 -12.76
C PRO A 241 -28.40 4.42 -11.79
N ASP A 242 -29.11 3.43 -12.30
CA ASP A 242 -29.95 2.50 -11.57
C ASP A 242 -30.12 1.17 -12.32
N LEU A 243 -30.76 0.20 -11.64
CA LEU A 243 -31.05 -1.11 -12.27
C LEU A 243 -32.06 -1.03 -13.43
N ALA A 244 -32.93 -0.04 -13.42
CA ALA A 244 -33.93 0.10 -14.51
C ALA A 244 -33.26 0.55 -15.82
N ALA A 245 -32.25 1.42 -15.74
CA ALA A 245 -31.42 1.79 -16.88
C ALA A 245 -30.65 0.59 -17.43
N LEU A 246 -30.04 -0.22 -16.52
CA LEU A 246 -29.33 -1.44 -16.92
C LEU A 246 -30.27 -2.48 -17.54
N GLU A 247 -31.48 -2.66 -17.00
CA GLU A 247 -32.46 -3.63 -17.49
C GLU A 247 -32.99 -3.27 -18.89
N ARG A 248 -33.15 -1.99 -19.18
CA ARG A 248 -33.57 -1.49 -20.47
C ARG A 248 -32.58 -1.85 -21.57
N ASP A 249 -31.27 -1.67 -21.30
CA ASP A 249 -30.24 -1.83 -22.33
C ASP A 249 -29.63 -3.25 -22.32
N TYR A 250 -29.59 -3.90 -21.14
CA TYR A 250 -28.96 -5.21 -20.93
C TYR A 250 -29.78 -6.09 -19.96
N PRO A 251 -31.00 -6.53 -20.32
CA PRO A 251 -31.86 -7.30 -19.42
C PRO A 251 -31.23 -8.59 -18.88
N GLN A 252 -30.32 -9.22 -19.64
CA GLN A 252 -29.59 -10.42 -19.23
C GLN A 252 -28.53 -10.18 -18.13
N ALA A 253 -28.06 -8.93 -17.95
CA ALA A 253 -27.03 -8.59 -16.99
C ALA A 253 -27.60 -8.16 -15.63
N VAL A 254 -28.88 -7.75 -15.59
CA VAL A 254 -29.47 -7.14 -14.38
C VAL A 254 -29.51 -8.10 -13.20
N GLY A 255 -29.74 -9.39 -13.42
CA GLY A 255 -29.75 -10.41 -12.38
C GLY A 255 -28.40 -10.50 -11.67
N THR A 256 -27.32 -10.59 -12.43
CA THR A 256 -25.96 -10.68 -11.89
C THR A 256 -25.57 -9.43 -11.08
N VAL A 257 -25.93 -8.23 -11.57
CA VAL A 257 -25.64 -6.97 -10.87
C VAL A 257 -26.47 -6.85 -9.60
N ARG A 258 -27.75 -7.20 -9.65
CA ARG A 258 -28.65 -7.22 -8.49
C ARG A 258 -28.17 -8.21 -7.41
N ASP A 259 -27.78 -9.42 -7.80
CA ASP A 259 -27.31 -10.47 -6.90
C ASP A 259 -25.98 -10.07 -6.24
N SER A 260 -25.21 -9.17 -6.86
CA SER A 260 -24.01 -8.57 -6.27
C SER A 260 -24.31 -7.46 -5.25
N GLY A 261 -25.58 -7.13 -5.00
CA GLY A 261 -26.00 -6.05 -4.09
C GLY A 261 -25.88 -4.64 -4.67
N LEU A 262 -25.53 -4.52 -5.96
CA LEU A 262 -25.36 -3.23 -6.62
C LEU A 262 -26.67 -2.68 -7.15
N LYS A 263 -26.81 -1.34 -7.12
CA LYS A 263 -27.97 -0.59 -7.65
C LYS A 263 -27.58 0.34 -8.79
N ALA A 264 -26.33 0.75 -8.88
CA ALA A 264 -25.77 1.52 -9.98
C ALA A 264 -24.39 0.97 -10.36
N ALA A 265 -23.96 1.13 -11.61
CA ALA A 265 -22.68 0.62 -12.08
C ALA A 265 -22.11 1.42 -13.24
N ALA A 266 -20.78 1.53 -13.28
CA ALA A 266 -20.02 2.02 -14.43
C ALA A 266 -19.13 0.89 -14.97
N PHE A 267 -19.15 0.66 -16.28
CA PHE A 267 -18.28 -0.28 -17.00
C PHE A 267 -17.32 0.52 -17.86
N LEU A 268 -16.06 0.55 -17.46
CA LEU A 268 -15.05 1.45 -17.98
C LEU A 268 -13.97 0.63 -18.72
N PRO A 269 -13.79 0.82 -20.04
CA PRO A 269 -12.84 0.05 -20.82
C PRO A 269 -11.41 0.37 -20.42
N LEU A 270 -10.58 -0.67 -20.34
CA LEU A 270 -9.14 -0.59 -20.05
C LEU A 270 -8.35 -0.93 -21.33
N THR A 271 -8.62 -0.20 -22.40
CA THR A 271 -7.93 -0.34 -23.69
C THR A 271 -6.88 0.76 -23.82
N GLY A 272 -5.67 0.39 -24.28
CA GLY A 272 -4.57 1.35 -24.42
C GLY A 272 -3.63 1.41 -23.21
N VAL A 273 -3.91 0.65 -22.16
CA VAL A 273 -3.05 0.52 -20.98
C VAL A 273 -2.13 -0.69 -21.16
N GLY A 274 -1.02 -0.53 -21.88
CA GLY A 274 -0.09 -1.62 -22.16
C GLY A 274 -0.71 -2.74 -23.01
N ARG A 275 -0.52 -4.02 -22.63
CA ARG A 275 -1.12 -5.19 -23.30
C ARG A 275 -2.47 -5.61 -22.72
N MET A 276 -2.94 -4.96 -21.65
CA MET A 276 -4.19 -5.34 -20.99
C MET A 276 -5.40 -4.89 -21.81
N ARG A 277 -6.29 -5.83 -22.11
CA ARG A 277 -7.64 -5.56 -22.60
C ARG A 277 -8.62 -6.01 -21.54
N GLY A 278 -9.38 -5.07 -21.00
CA GLY A 278 -10.26 -5.40 -19.88
C GLY A 278 -11.31 -4.32 -19.62
N VAL A 279 -12.09 -4.51 -18.58
CA VAL A 279 -13.09 -3.56 -18.08
C VAL A 279 -12.90 -3.38 -16.59
N CYS A 280 -12.90 -2.15 -16.13
CA CYS A 280 -13.06 -1.82 -14.73
C CYS A 280 -14.56 -1.60 -14.45
N LEU A 281 -15.14 -2.48 -13.65
CA LEU A 281 -16.48 -2.29 -13.09
C LEU A 281 -16.35 -1.50 -11.78
N ILE A 282 -17.01 -0.35 -11.71
CA ILE A 282 -17.18 0.42 -10.46
C ILE A 282 -18.66 0.38 -10.09
N GLY A 283 -18.97 -0.19 -8.93
CA GLY A 283 -20.33 -0.47 -8.49
C GLY A 283 -20.72 0.28 -7.22
N PHE A 284 -22.01 0.59 -7.13
CA PHE A 284 -22.62 1.36 -6.05
C PHE A 284 -23.84 0.62 -5.48
N THR A 285 -23.98 0.58 -4.16
CA THR A 285 -25.15 -0.02 -3.48
C THR A 285 -26.35 0.93 -3.41
N ARG A 286 -26.22 2.14 -3.97
CA ARG A 286 -27.25 3.17 -4.10
C ARG A 286 -27.33 3.64 -5.56
N PRO A 287 -28.45 4.23 -6.00
CA PRO A 287 -28.52 4.93 -7.29
C PRO A 287 -27.54 6.11 -7.34
N VAL A 288 -26.96 6.38 -8.54
CA VAL A 288 -25.96 7.44 -8.77
C VAL A 288 -26.24 8.15 -10.09
N ALA A 289 -26.37 9.47 -10.06
CA ALA A 289 -26.72 10.26 -11.25
C ALA A 289 -25.57 10.40 -12.28
N PHE A 290 -24.32 10.10 -11.95
CA PHE A 290 -23.13 10.20 -12.81
C PHE A 290 -23.02 11.53 -13.58
N ALA A 291 -22.84 12.65 -12.87
CA ALA A 291 -22.57 13.94 -13.50
C ALA A 291 -21.25 13.90 -14.30
N GLU A 292 -21.08 14.80 -15.28
CA GLU A 292 -19.86 14.82 -16.11
C GLU A 292 -18.53 14.84 -15.33
N PRO A 293 -18.36 15.62 -14.26
CA PRO A 293 -17.13 15.57 -13.45
C PRO A 293 -16.88 14.19 -12.81
N ASP A 294 -17.96 13.52 -12.36
CA ASP A 294 -17.86 12.19 -11.73
C ASP A 294 -17.48 11.14 -12.78
N ARG A 295 -18.06 11.20 -13.99
CA ARG A 295 -17.71 10.30 -15.09
C ARG A 295 -16.24 10.40 -15.44
N ALA A 296 -15.72 11.63 -15.61
CA ALA A 296 -14.31 11.86 -15.91
C ALA A 296 -13.39 11.31 -14.80
N MET A 297 -13.73 11.52 -13.54
CA MET A 297 -12.99 11.01 -12.39
C MET A 297 -12.98 9.47 -12.37
N LEU A 298 -14.12 8.82 -12.58
CA LEU A 298 -14.22 7.36 -12.59
C LEU A 298 -13.42 6.74 -13.75
N VAL A 299 -13.45 7.35 -14.94
CA VAL A 299 -12.65 6.91 -16.09
C VAL A 299 -11.16 7.00 -15.80
N LEU A 300 -10.70 8.11 -15.21
CA LEU A 300 -9.30 8.30 -14.84
C LEU A 300 -8.86 7.30 -13.76
N ALA A 301 -9.68 7.11 -12.72
CA ALA A 301 -9.42 6.15 -11.65
C ALA A 301 -9.33 4.71 -12.20
N ALA A 302 -10.26 4.31 -13.07
CA ALA A 302 -10.23 3.00 -13.71
C ALA A 302 -8.94 2.78 -14.51
N GLY A 303 -8.52 3.77 -15.29
CA GLY A 303 -7.27 3.73 -16.04
C GLY A 303 -6.04 3.53 -15.13
N THR A 304 -5.98 4.29 -14.03
CA THR A 304 -4.89 4.21 -13.05
C THR A 304 -4.87 2.83 -12.35
N ILE A 305 -6.02 2.32 -11.92
CA ILE A 305 -6.14 0.98 -11.32
C ILE A 305 -5.75 -0.10 -12.34
N GLY A 306 -6.22 0.00 -13.58
CA GLY A 306 -5.87 -0.93 -14.64
C GLY A 306 -4.37 -0.99 -14.92
N GLN A 307 -3.69 0.15 -14.96
CA GLN A 307 -2.23 0.22 -15.09
C GLN A 307 -1.51 -0.45 -13.92
N ALA A 308 -1.95 -0.18 -12.68
CA ALA A 308 -1.36 -0.80 -11.50
C ALA A 308 -1.55 -2.33 -11.52
N VAL A 309 -2.75 -2.82 -11.86
CA VAL A 309 -3.02 -4.26 -12.00
C VAL A 309 -2.12 -4.90 -13.06
N GLN A 310 -1.92 -4.23 -14.22
CA GLN A 310 -1.06 -4.74 -15.27
C GLN A 310 0.40 -4.87 -14.81
N ARG A 311 0.95 -3.82 -14.17
CA ARG A 311 2.33 -3.86 -13.63
C ARG A 311 2.49 -4.96 -12.58
N ALA A 312 1.56 -5.03 -11.63
CA ALA A 312 1.58 -6.02 -10.57
C ALA A 312 1.46 -7.47 -11.10
N LYS A 313 0.66 -7.71 -12.15
CA LYS A 313 0.58 -9.04 -12.80
C LYS A 313 1.88 -9.45 -13.46
N VAL A 314 2.54 -8.53 -14.15
CA VAL A 314 3.85 -8.80 -14.76
C VAL A 314 4.84 -9.16 -13.65
N HIS A 315 4.93 -8.34 -12.62
CA HIS A 315 5.80 -8.56 -11.46
C HIS A 315 5.51 -9.91 -10.76
N ASP A 316 4.24 -10.20 -10.42
CA ASP A 316 3.87 -11.48 -9.78
C ASP A 316 4.21 -12.69 -10.68
N THR A 317 4.05 -12.56 -12.00
CA THR A 317 4.37 -13.63 -12.95
C THR A 317 5.88 -13.86 -13.04
N GLU A 318 6.66 -12.80 -13.18
CA GLU A 318 8.12 -12.87 -13.23
C GLU A 318 8.69 -13.41 -11.91
N HIS A 319 8.16 -12.95 -10.77
CA HIS A 319 8.51 -13.47 -9.46
C HIS A 319 8.16 -14.96 -9.33
N GLY A 320 6.96 -15.37 -9.75
CA GLY A 320 6.55 -16.78 -9.72
C GLY A 320 7.41 -17.68 -10.59
N ILE A 321 7.88 -17.20 -11.76
CA ILE A 321 8.83 -17.92 -12.60
C ILE A 321 10.20 -18.04 -11.91
N ALA A 322 10.68 -16.94 -11.30
CA ALA A 322 11.94 -16.93 -10.57
C ALA A 322 11.94 -17.94 -9.42
N VAL A 323 10.89 -17.93 -8.59
CA VAL A 323 10.72 -18.89 -7.48
C VAL A 323 10.65 -20.34 -7.99
N ALA A 324 9.88 -20.59 -9.05
CA ALA A 324 9.76 -21.94 -9.62
C ALA A 324 11.09 -22.47 -10.20
N LEU A 325 11.88 -21.59 -10.83
CA LEU A 325 13.23 -21.93 -11.30
C LEU A 325 14.14 -22.26 -10.13
N GLN A 326 14.16 -21.44 -9.10
CA GLN A 326 14.97 -21.63 -7.88
C GLN A 326 14.61 -22.93 -7.15
N GLU A 327 13.32 -23.22 -6.94
CA GLU A 327 12.86 -24.49 -6.37
C GLU A 327 13.29 -25.69 -7.23
N GLY A 328 13.36 -25.53 -8.54
CA GLY A 328 13.85 -26.55 -9.47
C GLY A 328 15.37 -26.76 -9.41
N MET A 329 16.13 -25.73 -9.02
CA MET A 329 17.59 -25.76 -8.90
C MET A 329 18.07 -26.31 -7.55
N LEU A 330 17.28 -26.16 -6.47
CA LEU A 330 17.58 -26.72 -5.16
C LEU A 330 17.18 -28.21 -5.07
N PRO A 331 17.78 -29.00 -4.17
CA PRO A 331 17.42 -30.40 -4.01
C PRO A 331 16.02 -30.55 -3.41
N ARG A 332 15.10 -31.20 -4.12
CA ARG A 332 13.72 -31.47 -3.64
C ARG A 332 13.68 -32.32 -2.37
N GLY A 333 14.73 -33.08 -2.08
CA GLY A 333 14.92 -33.86 -0.86
C GLY A 333 16.37 -34.17 -0.64
N LEU A 334 16.88 -33.89 0.55
CA LEU A 334 18.21 -34.30 0.94
C LEU A 334 18.18 -35.75 1.43
N LYS A 335 19.18 -36.51 1.05
CA LYS A 335 19.44 -37.83 1.62
C LYS A 335 20.65 -37.73 2.54
N PHE A 336 20.50 -38.23 3.74
CA PHE A 336 21.57 -38.28 4.71
C PHE A 336 22.04 -39.71 4.90
N GLY A 337 23.31 -39.90 5.11
CA GLY A 337 23.88 -41.19 5.44
C GLY A 337 23.52 -41.65 6.86
N PRO A 338 23.88 -42.93 7.19
CA PRO A 338 23.67 -43.42 8.54
C PRO A 338 24.41 -42.55 9.56
N GLY A 339 23.83 -42.36 10.74
CA GLY A 339 24.42 -41.55 11.81
C GLY A 339 24.19 -40.04 11.73
N LEU A 340 23.40 -39.56 10.75
CA LEU A 340 23.00 -38.15 10.67
C LEU A 340 21.49 -38.01 10.73
N THR A 341 21.02 -37.06 11.55
CA THR A 341 19.63 -36.55 11.50
C THR A 341 19.75 -35.06 11.21
N ALA A 342 19.07 -34.55 10.18
CA ALA A 342 19.30 -33.18 9.76
C ALA A 342 18.02 -32.46 9.33
N ALA A 343 18.02 -31.15 9.53
CA ALA A 343 17.03 -30.20 9.07
C ALA A 343 17.66 -29.21 8.09
N ARG A 344 16.83 -28.63 7.25
CA ARG A 344 17.24 -27.59 6.29
C ARG A 344 16.23 -26.47 6.27
N ARG A 345 16.70 -25.26 6.01
CA ARG A 345 15.85 -24.11 5.74
C ARG A 345 16.42 -23.32 4.57
N TYR A 346 15.53 -22.76 3.80
CA TYR A 346 15.84 -21.85 2.72
C TYR A 346 14.75 -20.77 2.66
N ASP A 347 15.14 -19.52 2.89
CA ASP A 347 14.27 -18.35 2.76
C ASP A 347 14.92 -17.41 1.73
N ALA A 348 14.25 -17.19 0.59
CA ALA A 348 14.73 -16.26 -0.42
C ALA A 348 14.52 -14.81 0.01
N ALA A 349 15.44 -13.91 -0.37
CA ALA A 349 15.26 -12.47 -0.22
C ALA A 349 14.01 -12.01 -0.99
N THR A 350 13.12 -11.28 -0.31
CA THR A 350 11.77 -10.99 -0.79
C THR A 350 11.66 -9.69 -1.57
N THR A 351 12.76 -9.06 -1.95
CA THR A 351 12.77 -7.78 -2.70
C THR A 351 12.98 -8.01 -4.20
N GLY A 352 11.88 -8.10 -4.94
CA GLY A 352 11.91 -8.09 -6.41
C GLY A 352 11.95 -9.48 -7.10
N ILE A 353 12.25 -9.47 -8.41
CA ILE A 353 12.45 -10.68 -9.25
C ILE A 353 13.87 -11.20 -9.00
N GLN A 354 14.10 -11.75 -7.81
CA GLN A 354 15.42 -12.23 -7.43
C GLN A 354 15.40 -13.75 -7.35
N VAL A 355 16.38 -14.40 -7.99
CA VAL A 355 16.66 -15.83 -7.86
C VAL A 355 17.96 -15.92 -7.10
N GLY A 356 17.96 -16.55 -5.92
CA GLY A 356 19.09 -16.57 -5.01
C GLY A 356 20.32 -17.29 -5.54
N GLY A 357 21.48 -16.84 -5.07
CA GLY A 357 22.78 -17.45 -5.28
C GLY A 357 23.11 -18.58 -4.30
N ASP A 358 22.34 -18.69 -3.22
CA ASP A 358 22.55 -19.64 -2.14
C ASP A 358 22.17 -21.06 -2.52
N TRP A 359 22.96 -22.03 -2.06
CA TRP A 359 22.62 -23.45 -2.18
C TRP A 359 23.15 -24.28 -1.02
N TYR A 360 22.57 -25.45 -0.84
CA TYR A 360 23.08 -26.52 0.02
C TYR A 360 22.91 -27.88 -0.67
N ASP A 361 23.72 -28.86 -0.24
CA ASP A 361 23.52 -30.25 -0.68
C ASP A 361 24.00 -31.24 0.41
N SER A 362 23.52 -32.48 0.29
CA SER A 362 23.94 -33.60 1.11
C SER A 362 24.14 -34.81 0.23
N ILE A 363 25.33 -35.40 0.31
CA ILE A 363 25.79 -36.45 -0.59
C ILE A 363 26.26 -37.64 0.28
N PRO A 364 25.38 -38.63 0.53
CA PRO A 364 25.79 -39.86 1.19
C PRO A 364 26.69 -40.66 0.25
N LEU A 365 27.81 -41.19 0.78
CA LEU A 365 28.81 -41.96 0.06
C LEU A 365 28.61 -43.46 0.32
N PRO A 366 29.14 -44.32 -0.60
CA PRO A 366 28.98 -45.77 -0.46
C PRO A 366 29.65 -46.40 0.78
N ASP A 367 30.64 -45.73 1.36
CA ASP A 367 31.34 -46.15 2.58
C ASP A 367 30.54 -45.84 3.87
N GLY A 368 29.41 -45.14 3.73
CA GLY A 368 28.53 -44.72 4.84
C GLY A 368 28.83 -43.32 5.38
N SER A 369 29.87 -42.65 4.86
CA SER A 369 30.12 -41.24 5.17
C SER A 369 29.19 -40.31 4.39
N THR A 370 29.16 -39.00 4.71
CA THR A 370 28.32 -38.01 4.04
C THR A 370 29.10 -36.73 3.80
N VAL A 371 29.01 -36.17 2.61
CA VAL A 371 29.51 -34.82 2.34
C VAL A 371 28.35 -33.85 2.39
N LEU A 372 28.46 -32.86 3.28
CA LEU A 372 27.53 -31.72 3.43
C LEU A 372 28.16 -30.52 2.75
N ILE A 373 27.37 -29.77 2.00
CA ILE A 373 27.84 -28.62 1.21
C ILE A 373 26.89 -27.46 1.43
N ILE A 374 27.46 -26.28 1.57
CA ILE A 374 26.73 -25.02 1.51
C ILE A 374 27.58 -24.00 0.76
N GLY A 375 26.97 -23.09 0.04
CA GLY A 375 27.69 -22.04 -0.66
C GLY A 375 26.73 -20.95 -1.13
N ASP A 376 27.35 -19.88 -1.63
CA ASP A 376 26.69 -18.70 -2.11
C ASP A 376 27.44 -18.12 -3.32
N VAL A 377 26.72 -17.81 -4.40
CA VAL A 377 27.23 -17.12 -5.61
C VAL A 377 26.88 -15.65 -5.51
N GLU A 378 27.88 -14.79 -5.69
CA GLU A 378 27.67 -13.34 -5.70
C GLU A 378 26.51 -12.93 -6.61
N GLY A 379 25.52 -12.21 -6.01
CA GLY A 379 24.39 -11.63 -6.72
C GLY A 379 23.12 -12.48 -6.67
N HIS A 380 22.01 -11.82 -6.99
CA HIS A 380 20.64 -12.32 -6.81
C HIS A 380 19.81 -12.20 -8.11
N ASN A 381 20.40 -12.58 -9.24
CA ASN A 381 19.75 -12.56 -10.55
C ASN A 381 19.77 -13.95 -11.21
N ALA A 382 19.07 -14.08 -12.34
CA ALA A 382 19.00 -15.36 -13.08
C ALA A 382 20.37 -15.88 -13.54
N HIS A 383 21.36 -15.00 -13.74
CA HIS A 383 22.73 -15.39 -14.09
C HIS A 383 23.44 -16.04 -12.90
N ALA A 384 23.37 -15.42 -11.70
CA ALA A 384 23.91 -15.98 -10.46
C ALA A 384 23.28 -17.35 -10.13
N ALA A 385 21.95 -17.46 -10.26
CA ALA A 385 21.25 -18.73 -10.05
C ALA A 385 21.66 -19.82 -11.06
N GLY A 386 21.84 -19.47 -12.32
CA GLY A 386 22.36 -20.38 -13.34
C GLY A 386 23.79 -20.87 -13.02
N MET A 387 24.64 -19.96 -12.51
CA MET A 387 25.98 -20.27 -12.05
C MET A 387 25.95 -21.19 -10.81
N MET A 388 25.12 -20.84 -9.82
CA MET A 388 24.88 -21.62 -8.60
C MET A 388 24.51 -23.06 -8.94
N TYR A 389 23.53 -23.26 -9.84
CA TYR A 389 23.11 -24.61 -10.23
C TYR A 389 24.24 -25.42 -10.87
N ARG A 390 25.02 -24.80 -11.74
CA ARG A 390 26.19 -25.48 -12.40
C ARG A 390 27.25 -25.82 -11.36
N LEU A 391 27.61 -24.90 -10.45
CA LEU A 391 28.54 -25.16 -9.35
C LEU A 391 28.08 -26.29 -8.45
N ARG A 392 26.82 -26.25 -8.02
CA ARG A 392 26.21 -27.27 -7.18
C ARG A 392 26.35 -28.66 -7.85
N MET A 393 26.02 -28.75 -9.14
CA MET A 393 26.13 -30.01 -9.88
C MET A 393 27.59 -30.48 -10.03
N THR A 394 28.52 -29.56 -10.22
CA THR A 394 29.97 -29.84 -10.29
C THR A 394 30.48 -30.38 -8.94
N VAL A 395 30.19 -29.66 -7.86
CA VAL A 395 30.58 -30.06 -6.48
C VAL A 395 29.98 -31.44 -6.16
N ARG A 396 28.70 -31.65 -6.48
CA ARG A 396 28.00 -32.90 -6.25
C ARG A 396 28.65 -34.07 -7.03
N ALA A 397 29.05 -33.87 -8.29
CA ALA A 397 29.66 -34.88 -9.10
C ALA A 397 31.01 -35.35 -8.50
N TYR A 398 31.90 -34.41 -8.19
CA TYR A 398 33.20 -34.74 -7.63
C TYR A 398 33.12 -35.33 -6.22
N ALA A 399 32.19 -34.85 -5.37
CA ALA A 399 31.95 -35.43 -4.05
C ALA A 399 31.41 -36.86 -4.16
N THR A 400 30.49 -37.15 -5.12
CA THR A 400 29.94 -38.48 -5.34
C THR A 400 31.01 -39.46 -5.81
N ASP A 401 31.99 -38.99 -6.58
CA ASP A 401 33.16 -39.80 -7.02
C ASP A 401 34.16 -40.05 -5.88
N GLY A 402 33.88 -39.51 -4.66
CA GLY A 402 34.71 -39.78 -3.49
C GLY A 402 35.98 -38.94 -3.41
N HIS A 403 36.06 -37.83 -4.12
CA HIS A 403 37.19 -36.91 -3.99
C HIS A 403 37.23 -36.26 -2.60
N PRO A 404 38.44 -36.06 -2.00
CA PRO A 404 38.57 -35.29 -0.75
C PRO A 404 38.02 -33.88 -0.90
N VAL A 405 37.41 -33.30 0.19
CA VAL A 405 36.76 -31.98 0.15
C VAL A 405 37.63 -30.85 -0.44
N PRO A 406 38.97 -30.74 -0.17
CA PRO A 406 39.76 -29.69 -0.81
C PRO A 406 39.91 -29.90 -2.34
N GLU A 407 39.93 -31.13 -2.80
CA GLU A 407 39.98 -31.43 -4.24
C GLU A 407 38.62 -31.11 -4.89
N VAL A 408 37.51 -31.39 -4.21
CA VAL A 408 36.17 -30.99 -4.67
C VAL A 408 36.11 -29.47 -4.88
N LEU A 409 36.59 -28.67 -3.91
CA LEU A 409 36.63 -27.20 -4.04
C LEU A 409 37.59 -26.74 -5.14
N ARG A 410 38.76 -27.37 -5.29
CA ARG A 410 39.69 -27.04 -6.35
C ARG A 410 39.08 -27.25 -7.74
N ARG A 411 38.38 -28.37 -7.94
CA ARG A 411 37.66 -28.67 -9.19
C ARG A 411 36.50 -27.73 -9.44
N ALA A 412 35.77 -27.36 -8.40
CA ALA A 412 34.72 -26.36 -8.47
C ALA A 412 35.28 -24.99 -8.87
N ASN A 413 36.44 -24.61 -8.36
CA ASN A 413 37.13 -23.37 -8.72
C ASN A 413 37.53 -23.37 -10.21
N GLU A 414 38.14 -24.46 -10.70
CA GLU A 414 38.50 -24.61 -12.11
C GLU A 414 37.27 -24.46 -13.00
N SER A 415 36.17 -25.16 -12.67
CA SER A 415 34.92 -25.06 -13.41
C SER A 415 34.34 -23.65 -13.39
N MET A 416 34.44 -22.92 -12.27
CA MET A 416 33.94 -21.55 -12.18
C MET A 416 34.77 -20.58 -12.99
N LEU A 417 36.09 -20.75 -13.02
CA LEU A 417 36.97 -19.95 -13.87
C LEU A 417 36.67 -20.17 -15.36
N GLU A 418 36.48 -21.42 -15.80
CA GLU A 418 36.07 -21.75 -17.17
C GLU A 418 34.70 -21.09 -17.51
N MET A 419 33.74 -21.09 -16.57
CA MET A 419 32.44 -20.43 -16.76
C MET A 419 32.54 -18.91 -16.87
N ASN A 420 33.55 -18.31 -16.25
CA ASN A 420 33.80 -16.87 -16.27
C ASN A 420 34.60 -16.42 -17.53
N GLU A 421 35.27 -17.31 -18.28
CA GLU A 421 36.08 -16.93 -19.45
C GLU A 421 35.28 -16.15 -20.50
N ASP A 422 34.03 -16.54 -20.75
CA ASP A 422 33.15 -15.91 -21.74
C ASP A 422 32.09 -14.99 -21.12
N ALA A 423 32.13 -14.76 -19.80
CA ALA A 423 31.12 -13.97 -19.11
C ALA A 423 31.39 -12.46 -19.21
N GLU A 424 30.36 -11.67 -19.55
CA GLU A 424 30.44 -10.21 -19.53
C GLU A 424 30.71 -9.66 -18.12
N GLN A 425 30.23 -10.37 -17.10
CA GLN A 425 30.43 -10.06 -15.69
C GLN A 425 30.87 -11.35 -14.97
N PRO A 426 32.17 -11.51 -14.71
CA PRO A 426 32.68 -12.64 -13.95
C PRO A 426 32.13 -12.61 -12.52
N LEU A 427 31.65 -13.76 -12.03
CA LEU A 427 31.14 -13.94 -10.68
C LEU A 427 32.14 -14.74 -9.85
N PHE A 428 32.07 -14.61 -8.53
CA PHE A 428 32.74 -15.50 -7.59
C PHE A 428 31.72 -16.18 -6.68
N ALA A 429 32.13 -17.24 -5.99
CA ALA A 429 31.27 -17.92 -5.05
C ALA A 429 32.02 -18.30 -3.77
N THR A 430 31.31 -18.28 -2.66
CA THR A 430 31.78 -18.88 -1.42
C THR A 430 31.26 -20.31 -1.31
N CYS A 431 32.04 -21.22 -0.73
CA CYS A 431 31.63 -22.61 -0.55
C CYS A 431 32.32 -23.26 0.65
N LEU A 432 31.54 -24.00 1.44
CA LEU A 432 32.01 -24.85 2.53
C LEU A 432 31.63 -26.29 2.23
N ALA A 433 32.60 -27.20 2.19
CA ALA A 433 32.42 -28.62 2.05
C ALA A 433 32.86 -29.35 3.33
N VAL A 434 31.98 -30.15 3.91
CA VAL A 434 32.20 -30.90 5.15
C VAL A 434 31.93 -32.37 4.95
N HIS A 435 32.97 -33.19 5.10
CA HIS A 435 32.88 -34.65 5.08
C HIS A 435 32.73 -35.17 6.51
N VAL A 436 31.66 -35.89 6.79
CA VAL A 436 31.38 -36.53 8.08
C VAL A 436 31.54 -38.04 7.94
N ASP A 437 32.53 -38.60 8.64
CA ASP A 437 32.73 -40.04 8.72
C ASP A 437 32.21 -40.56 10.08
N PRO A 438 31.04 -41.24 10.11
CA PRO A 438 30.45 -41.72 11.35
C PRO A 438 31.21 -42.93 11.95
N ARG A 439 32.03 -43.65 11.17
CA ARG A 439 32.84 -44.77 11.65
C ARG A 439 34.08 -44.29 12.39
N ALA A 440 34.76 -43.30 11.81
CA ALA A 440 35.91 -42.68 12.40
C ALA A 440 35.55 -41.61 13.47
N ARG A 441 34.26 -41.19 13.52
CA ARG A 441 33.78 -40.02 14.26
C ARG A 441 34.60 -38.76 13.98
N LEU A 442 34.83 -38.52 12.70
CA LEU A 442 35.72 -37.47 12.23
C LEU A 442 34.95 -36.52 11.29
N ILE A 443 35.08 -35.25 11.52
CA ILE A 443 34.68 -34.17 10.60
C ILE A 443 35.93 -33.72 9.86
N THR A 444 35.89 -33.67 8.54
CA THR A 444 36.88 -33.05 7.68
C THR A 444 36.25 -31.94 6.87
N ALA A 445 36.69 -30.69 7.04
CA ALA A 445 36.12 -29.54 6.36
C ALA A 445 37.18 -28.79 5.56
N SER A 446 36.73 -28.16 4.48
CA SER A 446 37.52 -27.22 3.68
C SER A 446 36.58 -26.13 3.17
N ARG A 447 37.07 -24.87 3.12
CA ARG A 447 36.24 -23.72 2.73
C ARG A 447 36.92 -22.80 1.74
N ALA A 448 36.13 -22.28 0.81
CA ALA A 448 36.51 -21.30 -0.20
C ALA A 448 35.77 -19.98 0.13
N GLY A 449 36.39 -19.08 0.89
CA GLY A 449 35.80 -17.79 1.26
C GLY A 449 34.56 -17.83 2.15
N HIS A 450 34.00 -19.00 2.41
CA HIS A 450 32.75 -19.16 3.15
C HIS A 450 32.93 -19.04 4.66
N ILE A 451 31.86 -18.67 5.40
CA ILE A 451 31.87 -18.66 6.87
C ILE A 451 32.16 -20.06 7.42
N PRO A 452 32.82 -20.18 8.60
CA PRO A 452 33.12 -21.48 9.17
C PRO A 452 31.87 -22.21 9.68
N PRO A 453 31.91 -23.56 9.82
CA PRO A 453 30.82 -24.30 10.44
C PRO A 453 30.72 -23.98 11.94
N PHE A 454 29.53 -24.17 12.52
CA PHE A 454 29.34 -24.11 13.95
C PHE A 454 29.25 -25.55 14.49
N LEU A 455 29.90 -25.81 15.60
CA LEU A 455 29.86 -27.09 16.28
C LEU A 455 29.36 -26.89 17.71
N ALA A 456 28.37 -27.65 18.10
CA ALA A 456 27.88 -27.67 19.45
C ALA A 456 27.91 -29.10 19.99
N ALA A 457 28.82 -29.37 20.90
CA ALA A 457 29.06 -30.70 21.46
C ALA A 457 28.44 -30.83 22.86
N PRO A 458 27.84 -31.99 23.22
CA PRO A 458 27.33 -32.24 24.54
C PRO A 458 28.40 -32.03 25.62
N GLY A 459 28.17 -31.10 26.56
CA GLY A 459 29.06 -30.80 27.67
C GLY A 459 30.25 -29.88 27.37
N ALA A 460 30.46 -29.49 26.08
CA ALA A 460 31.57 -28.60 25.68
C ALA A 460 31.08 -27.23 25.17
N GLY A 461 29.75 -27.11 24.91
CA GLY A 461 29.15 -25.89 24.37
C GLY A 461 29.32 -25.75 22.86
N ALA A 462 28.82 -24.62 22.33
CA ALA A 462 28.89 -24.29 20.91
C ALA A 462 30.15 -23.46 20.62
N VAL A 463 30.85 -23.82 19.55
CA VAL A 463 32.07 -23.16 19.09
C VAL A 463 32.07 -22.95 17.60
N VAL A 464 32.68 -21.86 17.16
CA VAL A 464 33.03 -21.63 15.75
C VAL A 464 34.50 -21.91 15.60
N PRO A 465 34.90 -23.01 14.92
CA PRO A 465 36.32 -23.37 14.82
C PRO A 465 37.10 -22.30 14.06
N HIS A 466 38.21 -21.89 14.61
CA HIS A 466 39.16 -21.03 13.92
C HIS A 466 39.98 -21.91 12.98
N ASN A 467 39.71 -21.83 11.68
CA ASN A 467 40.37 -22.62 10.64
C ASN A 467 40.79 -21.73 9.47
N ASP A 468 41.87 -22.12 8.80
CA ASP A 468 42.33 -21.43 7.61
C ASP A 468 41.25 -21.46 6.51
N VAL A 469 41.21 -20.40 5.70
CA VAL A 469 40.24 -20.22 4.61
C VAL A 469 40.99 -20.07 3.30
N GLY A 470 40.52 -20.76 2.25
CA GLY A 470 40.94 -20.51 0.87
C GLY A 470 40.22 -19.32 0.27
N VAL A 471 40.74 -18.75 -0.80
CA VAL A 471 40.04 -17.69 -1.57
C VAL A 471 38.71 -18.20 -2.12
N PRO A 472 37.71 -17.33 -2.33
CA PRO A 472 36.47 -17.73 -2.99
C PRO A 472 36.73 -18.39 -4.36
N LEU A 473 35.76 -19.21 -4.80
CA LEU A 473 35.81 -19.87 -6.10
C LEU A 473 35.70 -18.83 -7.22
N GLY A 474 36.44 -19.03 -8.31
CA GLY A 474 36.40 -18.17 -9.49
C GLY A 474 37.34 -16.96 -9.46
N ILE A 475 38.19 -16.84 -8.42
CA ILE A 475 39.11 -15.69 -8.27
C ILE A 475 40.52 -16.06 -8.70
N GLU A 476 41.10 -17.17 -8.21
CA GLU A 476 42.50 -17.52 -8.40
C GLU A 476 42.65 -18.92 -8.99
N PRO A 477 43.32 -19.10 -10.18
CA PRO A 477 43.47 -20.41 -10.81
C PRO A 477 44.23 -21.43 -9.95
N ALA A 478 45.22 -20.99 -9.17
CA ALA A 478 46.05 -21.87 -8.35
C ALA A 478 45.61 -21.89 -6.87
N ALA A 479 44.35 -21.59 -6.62
CA ALA A 479 43.80 -21.56 -5.28
C ALA A 479 44.01 -22.88 -4.52
N ARG A 480 44.38 -22.75 -3.24
CA ARG A 480 44.51 -23.86 -2.30
C ARG A 480 43.43 -23.77 -1.25
N TYR A 481 42.85 -24.91 -0.92
CA TYR A 481 41.77 -25.02 0.06
C TYR A 481 42.27 -25.82 1.27
N PRO A 482 42.65 -25.15 2.37
CA PRO A 482 43.17 -25.80 3.58
C PRO A 482 42.18 -26.79 4.16
N VAL A 483 42.67 -27.85 4.75
CA VAL A 483 41.89 -28.88 5.43
C VAL A 483 41.91 -28.65 6.91
N TRP A 484 40.73 -28.70 7.52
CA TRP A 484 40.56 -28.73 8.96
C TRP A 484 39.88 -30.06 9.34
N GLN A 485 40.34 -30.66 10.44
CA GLN A 485 39.81 -31.92 10.96
C GLN A 485 39.54 -31.83 12.45
N THR A 486 38.43 -32.39 12.90
CA THR A 486 38.12 -32.53 14.31
C THR A 486 37.34 -33.82 14.59
N PRO A 487 37.65 -34.57 15.65
CA PRO A 487 36.77 -35.63 16.14
C PRO A 487 35.47 -35.03 16.69
N TYR A 488 34.40 -35.83 16.70
CA TYR A 488 33.14 -35.43 17.32
C TYR A 488 32.58 -36.50 18.25
N GLU A 489 31.80 -36.07 19.23
CA GLU A 489 31.06 -36.95 20.12
C GLU A 489 29.64 -37.17 19.60
N PRO A 490 29.02 -38.35 19.81
CA PRO A 490 27.62 -38.58 19.49
C PRO A 490 26.69 -37.55 20.13
N GLY A 491 25.79 -36.96 19.39
CA GLY A 491 24.92 -35.86 19.82
C GLY A 491 25.49 -34.47 19.52
N THR A 492 26.69 -34.37 18.90
CA THR A 492 27.22 -33.10 18.39
C THR A 492 26.28 -32.57 17.29
N VAL A 493 25.93 -31.31 17.37
CA VAL A 493 25.18 -30.57 16.36
C VAL A 493 26.13 -29.76 15.49
N LEU A 494 26.02 -29.94 14.18
CA LEU A 494 26.76 -29.21 13.15
C LEU A 494 25.81 -28.29 12.43
N LEU A 495 26.08 -26.96 12.43
CA LEU A 495 25.34 -25.97 11.66
C LEU A 495 26.22 -25.42 10.56
N LEU A 496 25.69 -25.43 9.33
CA LEU A 496 26.20 -24.72 8.17
C LEU A 496 25.16 -23.69 7.76
N CYS A 497 25.55 -22.45 7.50
CA CYS A 497 24.63 -21.40 7.04
C CYS A 497 25.33 -20.40 6.13
N THR A 498 24.58 -19.63 5.37
CA THR A 498 25.07 -18.49 4.61
C THR A 498 25.04 -17.23 5.45
N ASP A 499 25.72 -16.18 5.01
CA ASP A 499 25.83 -14.89 5.69
C ASP A 499 24.48 -14.17 5.82
N GLY A 500 23.54 -14.41 4.90
CA GLY A 500 22.18 -13.91 4.99
C GLY A 500 21.47 -14.24 6.31
N LEU A 501 21.77 -15.38 6.96
CA LEU A 501 21.27 -15.70 8.30
C LEU A 501 21.88 -14.77 9.37
N LEU A 502 23.14 -14.42 9.25
CA LEU A 502 23.93 -13.79 10.31
C LEU A 502 23.89 -12.26 10.24
N GLU A 503 23.82 -11.68 9.03
CA GLU A 503 23.89 -10.23 8.80
C GLU A 503 22.54 -9.50 8.84
N CYS A 504 21.43 -10.21 9.00
CA CYS A 504 20.08 -9.68 8.82
C CYS A 504 19.67 -8.55 9.76
N LEU A 505 20.10 -8.55 11.02
CA LEU A 505 19.59 -7.60 12.02
C LEU A 505 20.35 -6.27 12.00
N ASP A 506 21.67 -6.32 11.96
CA ASP A 506 22.56 -5.17 12.20
C ASP A 506 23.71 -5.03 11.18
N ASN A 507 23.68 -5.79 10.08
CA ASN A 507 24.77 -5.89 9.11
C ASN A 507 26.13 -6.22 9.76
N ASN A 508 26.12 -6.97 10.86
CA ASN A 508 27.31 -7.36 11.59
C ASN A 508 27.38 -8.88 11.74
N LEU A 509 28.29 -9.49 11.03
CA LEU A 509 28.52 -10.94 11.02
C LEU A 509 28.82 -11.48 12.43
N ASP A 510 29.64 -10.77 13.20
CA ASP A 510 30.06 -11.21 14.54
C ASP A 510 28.85 -11.30 15.49
N SER A 511 27.95 -10.30 15.47
CA SER A 511 26.72 -10.32 16.26
C SER A 511 25.80 -11.49 15.88
N GLY A 512 25.71 -11.82 14.59
CA GLY A 512 24.94 -12.98 14.11
C GLY A 512 25.55 -14.30 14.56
N ILE A 513 26.88 -14.41 14.54
CA ILE A 513 27.62 -15.55 15.06
C ILE A 513 27.32 -15.72 16.56
N GLU A 514 27.47 -14.68 17.36
CA GLU A 514 27.19 -14.70 18.81
C GLU A 514 25.77 -15.15 19.13
N ARG A 515 24.76 -14.61 18.41
CA ARG A 515 23.35 -15.01 18.56
C ARG A 515 23.16 -16.49 18.25
N SER A 516 23.73 -16.98 17.15
CA SER A 516 23.60 -18.37 16.72
C SER A 516 24.29 -19.34 17.68
N VAL A 517 25.48 -18.98 18.19
CA VAL A 517 26.20 -19.73 19.25
C VAL A 517 25.33 -19.80 20.51
N ALA A 518 24.74 -18.70 20.95
CA ALA A 518 23.89 -18.68 22.15
C ALA A 518 22.66 -19.61 22.01
N VAL A 519 22.04 -19.65 20.83
CA VAL A 519 20.91 -20.56 20.55
C VAL A 519 21.33 -22.02 20.59
N LEU A 520 22.49 -22.35 20.00
CA LEU A 520 23.05 -23.69 20.01
C LEU A 520 23.44 -24.14 21.43
N ASP A 521 24.07 -23.27 22.21
CA ASP A 521 24.44 -23.54 23.62
C ASP A 521 23.20 -23.80 24.47
N GLN A 522 22.17 -22.98 24.32
CA GLN A 522 20.92 -23.15 25.05
C GLN A 522 20.26 -24.51 24.72
N ALA A 523 20.27 -24.91 23.44
CA ALA A 523 19.68 -26.19 23.00
C ALA A 523 20.37 -27.42 23.62
N LEU A 524 21.66 -27.30 23.97
CA LEU A 524 22.41 -28.39 24.59
C LEU A 524 22.37 -28.36 26.12
N THR A 525 22.26 -27.19 26.74
CA THR A 525 22.33 -27.00 28.21
C THR A 525 20.95 -27.06 28.86
N ASP A 526 19.93 -26.52 28.22
CA ASP A 526 18.55 -26.58 28.68
C ASP A 526 17.71 -27.39 27.68
N PRO A 527 17.60 -28.72 27.92
CA PRO A 527 16.97 -29.63 26.95
C PRO A 527 15.48 -29.41 26.74
N GLY A 528 14.77 -28.60 27.55
CA GLY A 528 13.38 -28.20 27.37
C GLY A 528 12.62 -28.95 26.25
N ASP A 529 11.97 -28.17 25.38
CA ASP A 529 11.18 -28.69 24.24
C ASP A 529 12.03 -29.20 23.06
N LEU A 530 13.37 -29.00 23.07
CA LEU A 530 14.27 -29.32 21.95
C LEU A 530 14.90 -30.73 22.03
N ARG A 531 14.70 -31.48 23.11
CA ARG A 531 15.15 -32.88 23.20
C ARG A 531 13.98 -33.86 23.21
N CYS A 532 13.99 -34.75 22.24
CA CYS A 532 13.14 -35.94 22.24
C CYS A 532 13.94 -37.17 22.71
N ALA A 533 13.25 -38.29 22.94
CA ALA A 533 13.86 -39.56 23.35
C ALA A 533 14.93 -40.11 22.38
N LYS A 534 15.09 -39.48 21.21
CA LYS A 534 15.99 -39.89 20.12
C LYS A 534 17.13 -38.89 19.82
N GLY A 535 17.30 -37.84 20.62
CA GLY A 535 18.34 -36.81 20.40
C GLY A 535 17.78 -35.39 20.34
N VAL A 536 18.46 -34.49 19.62
CA VAL A 536 18.01 -33.11 19.41
C VAL A 536 16.91 -33.06 18.34
N ASP A 537 15.83 -32.31 18.59
CA ASP A 537 14.88 -31.98 17.55
C ASP A 537 15.47 -30.91 16.62
N VAL A 538 16.15 -31.39 15.56
CA VAL A 538 16.86 -30.54 14.60
C VAL A 538 15.91 -29.63 13.82
N GLU A 539 14.64 -30.03 13.61
CA GLU A 539 13.65 -29.20 12.92
C GLU A 539 13.25 -28.00 13.79
N ALA A 540 12.91 -28.25 15.06
CA ALA A 540 12.59 -27.19 16.02
C ALA A 540 13.79 -26.26 16.27
N LEU A 541 15.02 -26.81 16.32
CA LEU A 541 16.23 -26.02 16.50
C LEU A 541 16.54 -25.14 15.27
N ALA A 542 16.33 -25.64 14.06
CA ALA A 542 16.48 -24.86 12.84
C ALA A 542 15.50 -23.67 12.80
N ASP A 543 14.22 -23.89 13.18
CA ASP A 543 13.24 -22.81 13.28
C ASP A 543 13.61 -21.78 14.36
N ARG A 544 14.18 -22.22 15.47
CA ARG A 544 14.64 -21.34 16.54
C ARG A 544 15.83 -20.48 16.11
N LEU A 545 16.78 -21.04 15.34
CA LEU A 545 17.92 -20.31 14.76
C LEU A 545 17.43 -19.23 13.77
N LEU A 546 16.48 -19.55 12.88
CA LEU A 546 15.88 -18.58 11.99
C LEU A 546 15.19 -17.45 12.78
N ASN A 547 14.36 -17.79 13.76
CA ASN A 547 13.61 -16.81 14.54
C ASN A 547 14.52 -15.88 15.37
N ALA A 548 15.63 -16.39 15.90
CA ALA A 548 16.60 -15.61 16.67
C ALA A 548 17.33 -14.56 15.81
N ASN A 549 17.48 -14.84 14.52
CA ASN A 549 18.15 -13.97 13.56
C ASN A 549 17.18 -13.23 12.64
N ARG A 550 15.85 -13.45 12.77
CA ARG A 550 14.84 -12.87 11.89
C ARG A 550 14.70 -11.37 12.11
N PRO A 551 14.80 -10.52 11.06
CA PRO A 551 14.54 -9.10 11.17
C PRO A 551 13.03 -8.85 11.40
N SER A 552 12.70 -7.65 11.89
CA SER A 552 11.30 -7.21 12.04
C SER A 552 10.56 -7.02 10.69
N GLY A 553 11.26 -7.22 9.57
CA GLY A 553 10.78 -7.13 8.19
C GLY A 553 11.17 -8.37 7.36
N LEU A 554 11.42 -8.12 6.07
CA LEU A 554 11.85 -9.15 5.13
C LEU A 554 13.36 -9.40 5.24
N TRP A 555 13.79 -10.61 4.86
CA TRP A 555 15.21 -10.93 4.73
C TRP A 555 15.85 -10.01 3.66
N LYS A 556 17.05 -9.51 3.97
CA LYS A 556 17.81 -8.62 3.06
C LYS A 556 18.54 -9.41 1.99
N ASP A 557 18.94 -10.63 2.31
CA ASP A 557 19.62 -11.56 1.44
C ASP A 557 19.01 -12.95 1.58
N ASP A 558 19.37 -13.85 0.67
CA ASP A 558 18.97 -15.25 0.74
C ASP A 558 19.53 -15.90 2.01
N VAL A 559 18.78 -16.81 2.58
CA VAL A 559 19.17 -17.53 3.78
C VAL A 559 19.13 -19.01 3.50
N ALA A 560 20.28 -19.65 3.53
CA ALA A 560 20.39 -21.09 3.51
C ALA A 560 20.94 -21.60 4.85
N LEU A 561 20.35 -22.67 5.36
CA LEU A 561 20.73 -23.31 6.62
C LEU A 561 20.65 -24.85 6.46
N LEU A 562 21.69 -25.52 6.90
CA LEU A 562 21.76 -26.97 7.03
C LEU A 562 22.25 -27.32 8.44
N LEU A 563 21.38 -27.97 9.21
CA LEU A 563 21.65 -28.37 10.60
C LEU A 563 21.64 -29.88 10.71
N ALA A 564 22.67 -30.48 11.28
CA ALA A 564 22.78 -31.93 11.43
C ALA A 564 23.19 -32.33 12.86
N GLU A 565 22.48 -33.29 13.45
CA GLU A 565 22.92 -34.02 14.64
C GLU A 565 23.73 -35.23 14.20
N LEU A 566 24.93 -35.36 14.74
CA LEU A 566 25.88 -36.45 14.46
C LEU A 566 25.77 -37.52 15.55
N ARG A 567 25.53 -38.78 15.15
CA ARG A 567 25.28 -39.90 16.08
C ARG A 567 26.40 -40.91 16.08
#